data_e6a915a963a753939eb35eb6d55701c3
#
_entry.id   e6a915a963a753939eb35eb6d55701c3
#
_cell.length_a   1.000
_cell.length_b   1.000
_cell.length_c   1.000
_cell.angle_alpha   90.00
_cell.angle_beta   90.00
_cell.angle_gamma   90.00
#
_symmetry.space_group_name_H-M   'P 1'
#
loop_
_entity.id
_entity.type
_entity.pdbx_description
1 polymer ?
#
loop_
_entity_poly.entity_id
_entity_poly.type
_entity_poly.pdbx_seq_one_letter_code
_entity_poly.pdbx_strand_id
1 'polypeptide(L)'
;MRATPAKWNYRMGFSTLAGSGDAELQGEDIVGHWKPGASRFYGFRGHSLAEEFVNWADDPQSIIRFTRKFGPLNCPQQEDGEFRQSLQEWRAYQVAMRRYWRFLGDNKHYSGRGAWTSAVVNGEYLTALGGNLTFVTPHLAHFLLFELGSCAVTRLRICARPDCKTPHFTARHLRQHFCSEPCAQWGQRQWKKQWWTEHGQTWRKQRKSEERKDSHRGPRKTR
;
A
#
# COMPACT_ATOMS: atom_id res chain seq x y z
N MET A 1 12.30 -33.08 27.82
CA MET A 1 11.13 -32.66 27.01
C MET A 1 11.28 -31.20 26.70
N ARG A 2 11.53 -30.82 25.42
CA ARG A 2 11.56 -29.41 24.97
C ARG A 2 10.11 -29.01 24.67
N ALA A 3 9.57 -28.08 25.43
CA ALA A 3 8.27 -27.51 25.16
C ALA A 3 8.30 -26.79 23.81
N THR A 4 7.48 -27.25 22.86
CA THR A 4 7.28 -26.57 21.59
C THR A 4 6.65 -25.20 21.89
N PRO A 5 7.24 -24.07 21.45
CA PRO A 5 6.62 -22.78 21.68
C PRO A 5 5.25 -22.76 21.04
N ALA A 6 4.23 -22.46 21.83
CA ALA A 6 2.88 -22.28 21.35
C ALA A 6 2.91 -21.26 20.20
N LYS A 7 2.47 -21.67 19.01
CA LYS A 7 2.24 -20.74 17.89
C LYS A 7 1.08 -19.84 18.27
N TRP A 8 1.40 -18.69 18.82
CA TRP A 8 0.43 -17.64 19.08
C TRP A 8 -0.06 -17.10 17.73
N ASN A 9 -1.12 -17.66 17.22
CA ASN A 9 -1.85 -17.10 16.07
C ASN A 9 -2.69 -15.93 16.60
N TYR A 10 -2.04 -14.83 16.96
CA TYR A 10 -2.76 -13.59 17.19
C TYR A 10 -3.33 -13.11 15.85
N ARG A 11 -4.61 -13.21 15.69
CA ARG A 11 -5.33 -12.40 14.74
C ARG A 11 -5.43 -11.02 15.37
N MET A 12 -4.52 -10.11 15.02
CA MET A 12 -4.68 -8.72 15.38
C MET A 12 -5.83 -8.17 14.54
N GLY A 13 -6.94 -7.88 15.19
CA GLY A 13 -8.03 -7.12 14.62
C GLY A 13 -7.78 -5.64 14.89
N PHE A 14 -8.14 -4.78 13.95
CA PHE A 14 -8.14 -3.34 14.13
C PHE A 14 -9.56 -2.87 14.05
N SER A 15 -9.94 -2.01 14.97
CA SER A 15 -11.20 -1.31 14.94
C SER A 15 -10.91 0.18 14.96
N THR A 16 -11.56 0.92 14.09
CA THR A 16 -11.60 2.37 14.20
C THR A 16 -13.04 2.78 14.48
N LEU A 17 -13.20 3.75 15.37
CA LEU A 17 -14.49 4.37 15.64
C LEU A 17 -14.91 5.30 14.50
N ALA A 18 -13.99 5.63 13.58
CA ALA A 18 -14.30 6.39 12.39
C ALA A 18 -15.27 5.57 11.50
N GLY A 19 -16.53 5.85 11.62
CA GLY A 19 -17.59 5.25 10.82
C GLY A 19 -17.81 6.03 9.52
N SER A 20 -18.49 5.38 8.56
CA SER A 20 -19.01 6.10 7.40
C SER A 20 -20.08 7.09 7.84
N GLY A 21 -20.05 8.27 7.29
CA GLY A 21 -21.02 9.31 7.56
C GLY A 21 -21.31 10.13 6.30
N ASP A 22 -22.14 11.12 6.46
CA ASP A 22 -22.31 12.15 5.45
C ASP A 22 -21.13 13.11 5.57
N ALA A 23 -20.56 13.46 4.44
CA ALA A 23 -19.47 14.44 4.36
C ALA A 23 -19.70 15.34 3.14
N GLU A 24 -19.51 16.61 3.31
CA GLU A 24 -19.60 17.60 2.24
C GLU A 24 -18.45 18.60 2.33
N LEU A 25 -18.26 19.37 1.27
CA LEU A 25 -17.25 20.43 1.23
C LEU A 25 -17.93 21.76 1.61
N GLN A 26 -17.39 22.43 2.63
CA GLN A 26 -17.76 23.79 2.99
C GLN A 26 -16.51 24.68 2.95
N GLY A 27 -16.32 25.40 1.83
CA GLY A 27 -15.09 26.13 1.59
C GLY A 27 -13.92 25.16 1.39
N GLU A 28 -12.90 25.25 2.25
CA GLU A 28 -11.73 24.38 2.27
C GLU A 28 -11.81 23.25 3.32
N ASP A 29 -12.95 23.15 4.00
CA ASP A 29 -13.19 22.15 5.02
C ASP A 29 -14.13 21.06 4.55
N ILE A 30 -13.84 19.85 4.98
CA ILE A 30 -14.75 18.71 4.93
C ILE A 30 -15.54 18.73 6.24
N VAL A 31 -16.81 18.87 6.15
CA VAL A 31 -17.73 18.82 7.30
C VAL A 31 -18.70 17.67 7.13
N GLY A 32 -19.15 17.11 8.23
CA GLY A 32 -20.10 16.03 8.17
C GLY A 32 -20.49 15.51 9.53
N HIS A 33 -21.38 14.54 9.51
CA HIS A 33 -21.82 13.83 10.70
C HIS A 33 -21.38 12.37 10.58
N TRP A 34 -20.77 11.85 11.61
CA TRP A 34 -20.49 10.43 11.71
C TRP A 34 -21.40 9.80 12.76
N LYS A 35 -21.78 8.55 12.55
CA LYS A 35 -22.63 7.85 13.53
C LYS A 35 -21.72 7.11 14.51
N PRO A 36 -21.74 7.48 15.80
CA PRO A 36 -21.04 6.74 16.83
C PRO A 36 -21.51 5.28 16.83
N GLY A 37 -20.57 4.36 17.01
CA GLY A 37 -20.88 2.93 17.09
C GLY A 37 -20.84 2.16 15.77
N ALA A 38 -20.61 2.82 14.64
CA ALA A 38 -20.29 2.14 13.38
C ALA A 38 -18.82 1.74 13.33
N SER A 39 -18.30 1.04 14.34
CA SER A 39 -16.96 0.52 14.32
C SER A 39 -16.80 -0.46 13.16
N ARG A 40 -15.91 -0.15 12.24
CA ARG A 40 -15.55 -1.06 11.15
C ARG A 40 -14.29 -1.83 11.54
N PHE A 41 -14.38 -3.14 11.51
CA PHE A 41 -13.23 -4.02 11.68
C PHE A 41 -12.55 -4.18 10.33
N TYR A 42 -11.33 -3.71 10.24
CA TYR A 42 -10.46 -3.98 9.10
C TYR A 42 -9.55 -5.15 9.46
N GLY A 43 -9.79 -6.29 8.84
CA GLY A 43 -8.90 -7.43 9.01
C GLY A 43 -7.77 -7.40 7.98
N PHE A 44 -6.58 -7.82 8.34
CA PHE A 44 -5.38 -7.90 7.50
C PHE A 44 -5.48 -8.85 6.27
N ARG A 45 -6.65 -9.14 5.77
CA ARG A 45 -6.80 -10.03 4.62
C ARG A 45 -6.99 -9.23 3.33
N GLY A 46 -5.87 -8.97 2.65
CA GLY A 46 -5.85 -8.75 1.21
C GLY A 46 -5.60 -7.33 0.73
N HIS A 47 -6.15 -6.29 1.32
CA HIS A 47 -5.90 -4.90 0.94
C HIS A 47 -5.68 -4.05 2.18
N SER A 48 -4.50 -3.44 2.25
CA SER A 48 -4.16 -2.48 3.28
C SER A 48 -4.93 -1.18 3.02
N LEU A 49 -5.64 -0.67 4.03
CA LEU A 49 -6.29 0.63 3.93
C LEU A 49 -5.24 1.75 3.80
N ALA A 50 -4.07 1.56 4.42
CA ALA A 50 -2.93 2.46 4.25
C ALA A 50 -2.45 2.49 2.78
N GLU A 51 -2.44 1.33 2.08
CA GLU A 51 -2.14 1.26 0.65
C GLU A 51 -3.22 1.97 -0.18
N GLU A 52 -4.49 1.78 0.14
CA GLU A 52 -5.60 2.47 -0.51
C GLU A 52 -5.49 3.99 -0.29
N PHE A 53 -5.24 4.43 0.95
CA PHE A 53 -5.11 5.83 1.31
C PHE A 53 -3.97 6.57 0.58
N VAL A 54 -2.77 6.00 0.56
CA VAL A 54 -1.61 6.65 -0.09
C VAL A 54 -1.76 6.74 -1.61
N ASN A 55 -2.58 5.88 -2.20
CA ASN A 55 -2.90 5.89 -3.63
C ASN A 55 -4.19 6.64 -3.97
N TRP A 56 -4.94 7.09 -2.98
CA TRP A 56 -6.19 7.82 -3.23
C TRP A 56 -5.93 9.15 -3.92
N ALA A 57 -6.84 9.55 -4.79
CA ALA A 57 -6.73 10.85 -5.45
C ALA A 57 -6.96 11.98 -4.44
N ASP A 58 -6.22 13.09 -4.58
CA ASP A 58 -6.20 14.22 -3.65
C ASP A 58 -7.06 15.42 -4.11
N ASP A 59 -7.91 15.20 -5.12
CA ASP A 59 -8.94 16.17 -5.48
C ASP A 59 -10.07 16.19 -4.42
N PRO A 60 -10.74 17.33 -4.21
CA PRO A 60 -11.72 17.49 -3.15
C PRO A 60 -12.83 16.44 -3.18
N GLN A 61 -13.33 16.09 -4.36
CA GLN A 61 -14.43 15.13 -4.51
C GLN A 61 -13.99 13.70 -4.15
N SER A 62 -12.77 13.35 -4.48
CA SER A 62 -12.18 12.07 -4.09
C SER A 62 -11.96 11.99 -2.58
N ILE A 63 -11.50 13.07 -1.96
CA ILE A 63 -11.30 13.15 -0.51
C ILE A 63 -12.66 13.00 0.22
N ILE A 64 -13.71 13.68 -0.24
CA ILE A 64 -15.07 13.52 0.30
C ILE A 64 -15.52 12.06 0.19
N ARG A 65 -15.32 11.40 -0.97
CA ARG A 65 -15.68 9.99 -1.14
C ARG A 65 -14.91 9.09 -0.17
N PHE A 66 -13.63 9.38 0.06
CA PHE A 66 -12.83 8.66 1.05
C PHE A 66 -13.42 8.82 2.45
N THR A 67 -13.68 10.07 2.86
CA THR A 67 -14.21 10.40 4.17
C THR A 67 -15.60 9.78 4.39
N ARG A 68 -16.47 9.81 3.39
CA ARG A 68 -17.77 9.11 3.44
C ARG A 68 -17.62 7.61 3.62
N LYS A 69 -16.62 7.01 2.98
CA LYS A 69 -16.41 5.56 3.02
C LYS A 69 -15.73 5.09 4.30
N PHE A 70 -14.76 5.83 4.79
CA PHE A 70 -13.86 5.39 5.86
C PHE A 70 -13.90 6.25 7.13
N GLY A 71 -14.52 7.42 7.06
CA GLY A 71 -14.56 8.42 8.13
C GLY A 71 -13.47 9.48 8.02
N PRO A 72 -13.52 10.50 8.88
CA PRO A 72 -12.49 11.52 8.97
C PRO A 72 -11.18 10.95 9.52
N LEU A 73 -10.05 11.55 9.17
CA LEU A 73 -8.74 11.12 9.68
C LEU A 73 -8.64 11.33 11.19
N ASN A 74 -9.13 12.47 11.66
CA ASN A 74 -9.21 12.81 13.08
C ASN A 74 -10.66 12.86 13.47
N CYS A 75 -11.07 12.00 14.38
CA CYS A 75 -12.40 12.04 14.95
C CYS A 75 -12.37 13.05 16.10
N PRO A 76 -13.09 14.17 16.03
CA PRO A 76 -13.31 14.99 17.20
C PRO A 76 -14.12 14.18 18.21
N GLN A 77 -13.82 14.33 19.49
CA GLN A 77 -14.57 13.70 20.59
C GLN A 77 -15.89 14.44 20.89
N GLN A 78 -16.52 14.99 19.87
CA GLN A 78 -17.77 15.71 20.05
C GLN A 78 -18.93 14.72 20.15
N GLU A 79 -19.73 14.88 21.17
CA GLU A 79 -20.87 14.00 21.49
C GLU A 79 -21.96 14.00 20.40
N ASP A 80 -22.01 15.05 19.59
CA ASP A 80 -22.99 15.24 18.52
C ASP A 80 -22.62 14.54 17.19
N GLY A 81 -21.43 13.93 17.11
CA GLY A 81 -20.97 13.23 15.92
C GLY A 81 -20.59 14.15 14.75
N GLU A 82 -20.59 15.46 14.93
CA GLU A 82 -20.10 16.41 13.93
C GLU A 82 -18.57 16.36 13.85
N PHE A 83 -18.05 16.49 12.63
CA PHE A 83 -16.63 16.67 12.41
C PHE A 83 -16.36 17.74 11.38
N ARG A 84 -15.20 18.38 11.53
CA ARG A 84 -14.63 19.32 10.58
C ARG A 84 -13.16 18.99 10.37
N GLN A 85 -12.74 18.85 9.12
CA GLN A 85 -11.38 18.53 8.75
C GLN A 85 -10.95 19.35 7.53
N SER A 86 -9.83 20.05 7.62
CA SER A 86 -9.28 20.81 6.51
C SER A 86 -8.79 19.90 5.38
N LEU A 87 -9.09 20.26 4.12
CA LEU A 87 -8.50 19.62 2.94
C LEU A 87 -6.97 19.69 2.96
N GLN A 88 -6.41 20.79 3.46
CA GLN A 88 -4.97 20.96 3.58
C GLN A 88 -4.35 19.95 4.54
N GLU A 89 -4.95 19.77 5.71
CA GLU A 89 -4.50 18.75 6.69
C GLU A 89 -4.60 17.34 6.12
N TRP A 90 -5.70 17.03 5.44
CA TRP A 90 -5.86 15.73 4.80
C TRP A 90 -4.77 15.44 3.79
N ARG A 91 -4.48 16.40 2.90
CA ARG A 91 -3.42 16.31 1.90
C ARG A 91 -2.03 16.24 2.54
N ALA A 92 -1.77 17.05 3.55
CA ALA A 92 -0.52 17.05 4.29
C ALA A 92 -0.26 15.67 4.92
N TYR A 93 -1.29 15.08 5.52
CA TYR A 93 -1.21 13.76 6.10
C TYR A 93 -0.93 12.69 5.02
N GLN A 94 -1.60 12.74 3.88
CA GLN A 94 -1.35 11.82 2.79
C GLN A 94 0.09 11.93 2.25
N VAL A 95 0.61 13.14 2.11
CA VAL A 95 2.01 13.39 1.70
C VAL A 95 2.98 12.81 2.73
N ALA A 96 2.70 13.00 4.02
CA ALA A 96 3.51 12.42 5.09
C ALA A 96 3.51 10.88 5.03
N MET A 97 2.35 10.27 4.84
CA MET A 97 2.22 8.82 4.69
C MET A 97 2.97 8.28 3.46
N ARG A 98 2.93 8.98 2.32
CA ARG A 98 3.70 8.64 1.11
C ARG A 98 5.21 8.72 1.35
N ARG A 99 5.68 9.73 2.09
CA ARG A 99 7.09 9.86 2.49
C ARG A 99 7.49 8.73 3.44
N TYR A 100 6.65 8.42 4.40
CA TYR A 100 6.91 7.34 5.35
C TYR A 100 6.92 5.97 4.66
N TRP A 101 6.04 5.74 3.68
CA TRP A 101 6.05 4.54 2.84
C TRP A 101 7.40 4.35 2.15
N ARG A 102 7.93 5.42 1.51
CA ARG A 102 9.25 5.39 0.87
C ARG A 102 10.34 5.09 1.87
N PHE A 103 10.36 5.83 2.97
CA PHE A 103 11.36 5.66 4.02
C PHE A 103 11.42 4.21 4.52
N LEU A 104 10.29 3.59 4.80
CA LEU A 104 10.22 2.20 5.22
C LEU A 104 10.65 1.23 4.10
N GLY A 105 10.27 1.48 2.86
CA GLY A 105 10.61 0.65 1.70
C GLY A 105 12.10 0.68 1.34
N ASP A 106 12.77 1.82 1.56
CA ASP A 106 14.19 2.00 1.27
C ASP A 106 15.08 1.48 2.41
N ASN A 107 14.62 1.56 3.65
CA ASN A 107 15.36 1.13 4.84
C ASN A 107 15.06 -0.34 5.20
N LYS A 108 15.64 -1.27 4.44
CA LYS A 108 15.44 -2.73 4.61
C LYS A 108 15.82 -3.26 6.00
N HIS A 109 16.61 -2.53 6.76
CA HIS A 109 17.07 -2.90 8.11
C HIS A 109 16.20 -2.29 9.22
N TYR A 110 15.25 -1.44 8.88
CA TYR A 110 14.36 -0.86 9.86
C TYR A 110 13.37 -1.93 10.33
N SER A 111 13.64 -2.49 11.50
CA SER A 111 12.61 -3.27 12.19
C SER A 111 11.60 -2.28 12.73
N GLY A 112 10.43 -2.20 12.13
CA GLY A 112 9.37 -1.25 12.48
C GLY A 112 8.88 -1.30 13.94
N ARG A 113 9.47 -2.16 14.77
CA ARG A 113 9.16 -2.33 16.18
C ARG A 113 9.44 -1.08 17.03
N GLY A 114 10.42 -0.25 16.67
CA GLY A 114 10.79 0.93 17.47
C GLY A 114 9.88 2.15 17.27
N ALA A 115 9.26 2.33 16.10
CA ALA A 115 8.33 3.43 15.86
C ALA A 115 6.96 3.21 16.54
N TRP A 116 6.67 1.98 16.91
CA TRP A 116 5.40 1.55 17.51
C TRP A 116 5.23 2.02 18.94
N THR A 117 6.29 2.01 19.72
CA THR A 117 6.23 2.34 21.16
C THR A 117 5.90 3.80 21.41
N SER A 118 6.16 4.70 20.49
CA SER A 118 5.88 6.12 20.67
C SER A 118 4.46 6.54 20.23
N ALA A 119 3.86 5.84 19.26
CA ALA A 119 2.51 6.16 18.76
C ALA A 119 1.40 5.54 19.62
N VAL A 120 1.69 4.46 20.30
CA VAL A 120 0.72 3.65 21.08
C VAL A 120 0.38 4.26 22.44
N VAL A 121 1.09 5.30 22.91
CA VAL A 121 0.99 5.77 24.30
C VAL A 121 -0.12 6.80 24.54
N ASN A 122 -0.73 7.37 23.51
CA ASN A 122 -1.67 8.49 23.67
C ASN A 122 -3.16 8.13 23.50
N GLY A 123 -3.69 7.20 24.29
CA GLY A 123 -5.15 7.01 24.38
C GLY A 123 -5.73 5.89 23.52
N GLU A 124 -4.91 4.98 23.06
CA GLU A 124 -5.31 3.83 22.27
C GLU A 124 -5.55 2.62 23.19
N TYR A 125 -6.62 1.90 22.94
CA TYR A 125 -7.02 0.77 23.80
C TYR A 125 -6.74 -0.56 23.12
N LEU A 126 -5.99 -1.41 23.83
CA LEU A 126 -5.88 -2.81 23.47
C LEU A 126 -7.03 -3.55 24.18
N THR A 127 -7.93 -4.12 23.43
CA THR A 127 -9.05 -4.88 23.97
C THR A 127 -9.04 -6.32 23.45
N ALA A 128 -9.50 -7.23 24.26
CA ALA A 128 -9.68 -8.62 23.87
C ALA A 128 -11.15 -8.81 23.44
N LEU A 129 -11.39 -8.96 22.14
CA LEU A 129 -12.70 -9.26 21.59
C LEU A 129 -12.70 -10.67 20.98
N GLY A 130 -13.53 -11.55 21.53
CA GLY A 130 -13.68 -12.92 21.00
C GLY A 130 -12.38 -13.74 21.00
N GLY A 131 -11.51 -13.56 21.97
CA GLY A 131 -10.22 -14.27 22.08
C GLY A 131 -9.12 -13.72 21.16
N ASN A 132 -9.35 -12.61 20.46
CA ASN A 132 -8.37 -11.92 19.64
C ASN A 132 -7.95 -10.60 20.30
N LEU A 133 -6.65 -10.29 20.21
CA LEU A 133 -6.17 -8.98 20.61
C LEU A 133 -6.59 -7.98 19.54
N THR A 134 -7.42 -7.01 19.93
CA THR A 134 -7.93 -5.98 19.01
C THR A 134 -7.41 -4.63 19.45
N PHE A 135 -6.73 -3.96 18.54
CA PHE A 135 -6.30 -2.59 18.74
C PHE A 135 -7.44 -1.66 18.30
N VAL A 136 -7.89 -0.81 19.20
CA VAL A 136 -8.96 0.16 18.94
C VAL A 136 -8.36 1.55 18.98
N THR A 137 -8.48 2.27 17.90
CA THR A 137 -8.10 3.67 17.84
C THR A 137 -9.29 4.55 17.45
N PRO A 138 -9.50 5.68 18.11
CA PRO A 138 -10.54 6.62 17.73
C PRO A 138 -10.23 7.31 16.40
N HIS A 139 -8.95 7.41 16.01
CA HIS A 139 -8.50 8.16 14.85
C HIS A 139 -8.14 7.25 13.69
N LEU A 140 -8.73 7.49 12.52
CA LEU A 140 -8.37 6.79 11.30
C LEU A 140 -6.90 7.02 10.92
N ALA A 141 -6.36 8.22 11.17
CA ALA A 141 -4.96 8.53 10.97
C ALA A 141 -4.02 7.59 11.73
N HIS A 142 -4.29 7.34 13.01
CA HIS A 142 -3.50 6.42 13.81
C HIS A 142 -3.61 4.98 13.29
N PHE A 143 -4.82 4.58 12.88
CA PHE A 143 -5.02 3.27 12.28
C PHE A 143 -4.17 3.08 11.01
N LEU A 144 -4.14 4.08 10.11
CA LEU A 144 -3.35 4.02 8.87
C LEU A 144 -1.84 3.92 9.15
N LEU A 145 -1.33 4.69 10.11
CA LEU A 145 0.06 4.60 10.56
C LEU A 145 0.35 3.23 11.14
N PHE A 146 -0.55 2.72 11.97
CA PHE A 146 -0.41 1.41 12.59
C PHE A 146 -0.38 0.30 11.54
N GLU A 147 -1.31 0.31 10.60
CA GLU A 147 -1.36 -0.66 9.53
C GLU A 147 -0.07 -0.63 8.68
N LEU A 148 0.40 0.56 8.30
CA LEU A 148 1.63 0.73 7.54
C LEU A 148 2.85 0.20 8.28
N GLY A 149 2.99 0.50 9.57
CA GLY A 149 4.09 0.00 10.36
C GLY A 149 4.01 -1.51 10.64
N SER A 150 2.82 -2.13 10.62
CA SER A 150 2.63 -3.58 10.75
C SER A 150 3.02 -4.33 9.47
N CYS A 151 3.01 -3.65 8.34
CA CYS A 151 3.44 -4.26 7.09
C CYS A 151 4.90 -4.71 7.20
N ALA A 152 5.23 -5.84 6.61
CA ALA A 152 6.61 -6.23 6.46
C ALA A 152 7.32 -5.16 5.60
N VAL A 153 8.12 -4.30 6.24
CA VAL A 153 8.80 -3.17 5.59
C VAL A 153 9.58 -3.59 4.35
N THR A 154 10.10 -4.80 4.35
CA THR A 154 10.78 -5.41 3.19
C THR A 154 9.87 -5.61 1.98
N ARG A 155 8.56 -5.49 2.13
CA ARG A 155 7.57 -5.66 1.06
C ARG A 155 6.96 -4.36 0.55
N LEU A 156 7.20 -3.23 1.24
CA LEU A 156 6.72 -1.94 0.76
C LEU A 156 7.51 -1.54 -0.49
N ARG A 157 6.81 -1.18 -1.56
CA ARG A 157 7.40 -0.86 -2.86
C ARG A 157 6.69 0.32 -3.51
N ILE A 158 7.42 0.93 -4.44
CA ILE A 158 6.88 1.90 -5.39
C ILE A 158 6.98 1.25 -6.76
N CYS A 159 5.89 1.28 -7.50
CA CYS A 159 5.82 0.73 -8.85
C CYS A 159 6.85 1.41 -9.76
N ALA A 160 7.64 0.60 -10.47
CA ALA A 160 8.67 1.09 -11.36
C ALA A 160 8.11 1.74 -12.66
N ARG A 161 6.80 1.67 -12.90
CA ARG A 161 6.15 2.36 -13.99
C ARG A 161 5.93 3.84 -13.62
N PRO A 162 6.52 4.83 -14.35
CA PRO A 162 6.49 6.25 -13.96
C PRO A 162 5.09 6.85 -13.89
N ASP A 163 4.20 6.45 -14.80
CA ASP A 163 2.81 6.93 -14.94
C ASP A 163 1.80 6.00 -14.23
N CYS A 164 2.24 5.25 -13.22
CA CYS A 164 1.36 4.39 -12.46
C CYS A 164 0.43 5.22 -11.57
N LYS A 165 -0.89 5.01 -11.71
CA LYS A 165 -1.90 5.71 -10.91
C LYS A 165 -1.92 5.28 -9.44
N THR A 166 -1.49 4.04 -9.15
CA THR A 166 -1.42 3.46 -7.81
C THR A 166 0.00 2.97 -7.54
N PRO A 167 0.98 3.90 -7.38
CA PRO A 167 2.38 3.52 -7.35
C PRO A 167 2.81 2.80 -6.08
N HIS A 168 2.15 3.05 -4.95
CA HIS A 168 2.49 2.44 -3.68
C HIS A 168 1.80 1.07 -3.55
N PHE A 169 2.56 0.02 -3.26
CA PHE A 169 2.00 -1.32 -3.13
C PHE A 169 2.81 -2.21 -2.19
N THR A 170 2.13 -3.20 -1.61
CA THR A 170 2.75 -4.25 -0.81
C THR A 170 3.12 -5.43 -1.71
N ALA A 171 4.41 -5.66 -1.92
CA ALA A 171 4.88 -6.72 -2.80
C ALA A 171 4.53 -8.11 -2.25
N ARG A 172 4.06 -9.01 -3.09
CA ARG A 172 3.82 -10.42 -2.75
C ARG A 172 5.11 -11.21 -2.59
N HIS A 173 6.16 -10.80 -3.29
CA HIS A 173 7.51 -11.36 -3.20
C HIS A 173 8.58 -10.26 -3.37
N LEU A 174 9.78 -10.50 -2.84
CA LEU A 174 10.84 -9.49 -2.73
C LEU A 174 11.34 -8.93 -4.08
N ARG A 175 11.18 -9.67 -5.17
CA ARG A 175 11.63 -9.27 -6.52
C ARG A 175 10.54 -8.55 -7.32
N GLN A 176 9.38 -8.28 -6.73
CA GLN A 176 8.30 -7.59 -7.42
C GLN A 176 8.59 -6.10 -7.54
N HIS A 177 8.66 -5.58 -8.77
CA HIS A 177 8.91 -4.17 -9.08
C HIS A 177 7.67 -3.43 -9.59
N PHE A 178 6.61 -4.15 -9.93
CA PHE A 178 5.37 -3.58 -10.49
C PHE A 178 4.17 -4.00 -9.63
N CYS A 179 3.26 -3.04 -9.43
CA CYS A 179 2.08 -3.25 -8.59
C CYS A 179 1.06 -4.25 -9.20
N SER A 180 1.03 -4.34 -10.53
CA SER A 180 0.02 -5.10 -11.28
C SER A 180 0.59 -5.69 -12.56
N GLU A 181 -0.12 -6.65 -13.14
CA GLU A 181 0.22 -7.25 -14.43
C GLU A 181 0.32 -6.24 -15.59
N PRO A 182 -0.61 -5.27 -15.77
CA PRO A 182 -0.47 -4.23 -16.79
C PRO A 182 0.81 -3.40 -16.65
N CYS A 183 1.24 -3.10 -15.42
CA CYS A 183 2.50 -2.40 -15.16
C CYS A 183 3.72 -3.28 -15.48
N ALA A 184 3.67 -4.57 -15.15
CA ALA A 184 4.73 -5.52 -15.48
C ALA A 184 4.90 -5.69 -17.00
N GLN A 185 3.80 -5.79 -17.74
CA GLN A 185 3.82 -5.87 -19.21
C GLN A 185 4.38 -4.59 -19.85
N TRP A 186 4.08 -3.42 -19.26
CA TRP A 186 4.71 -2.17 -19.67
C TRP A 186 6.23 -2.25 -19.51
N GLY A 187 6.70 -2.69 -18.33
CA GLY A 187 8.13 -2.86 -18.04
C GLY A 187 8.82 -3.82 -19.01
N GLN A 188 8.20 -4.97 -19.31
CA GLN A 188 8.71 -5.92 -20.29
C GLN A 188 8.84 -5.33 -21.69
N ARG A 189 7.86 -4.53 -22.12
CA ARG A 189 7.91 -3.83 -23.42
C ARG A 189 9.06 -2.82 -23.45
N GLN A 190 9.25 -2.03 -22.40
CA GLN A 190 10.37 -1.08 -22.32
C GLN A 190 11.72 -1.79 -22.34
N TRP A 191 11.87 -2.85 -21.54
CA TRP A 191 13.09 -3.65 -21.55
C TRP A 191 13.38 -4.25 -22.93
N LYS A 192 12.40 -4.84 -23.62
CA LYS A 192 12.56 -5.36 -24.98
C LYS A 192 12.98 -4.26 -25.96
N LYS A 193 12.33 -3.09 -25.89
CA LYS A 193 12.67 -1.95 -26.75
C LYS A 193 14.12 -1.53 -26.54
N GLN A 194 14.55 -1.37 -25.29
CA GLN A 194 15.92 -1.00 -24.94
C GLN A 194 16.92 -2.06 -25.43
N TRP A 195 16.65 -3.32 -25.18
CA TRP A 195 17.50 -4.42 -25.62
C TRP A 195 17.68 -4.43 -27.15
N TRP A 196 16.59 -4.24 -27.90
CA TRP A 196 16.66 -4.16 -29.36
C TRP A 196 17.43 -2.93 -29.86
N THR A 197 17.35 -1.81 -29.18
CA THR A 197 18.12 -0.61 -29.49
C THR A 197 19.61 -0.87 -29.30
N GLU A 198 19.99 -1.51 -28.20
CA GLU A 198 21.40 -1.74 -27.82
C GLU A 198 22.02 -2.92 -28.58
N HIS A 199 21.29 -4.00 -28.76
CA HIS A 199 21.85 -5.28 -29.23
C HIS A 199 21.28 -5.75 -30.58
N GLY A 200 20.21 -5.17 -31.04
CA GLY A 200 19.46 -5.68 -32.21
C GLY A 200 20.25 -5.70 -33.53
N GLN A 201 21.20 -4.77 -33.71
CA GLN A 201 22.04 -4.77 -34.91
C GLN A 201 23.08 -5.90 -34.88
N THR A 202 23.72 -6.10 -33.74
CA THR A 202 24.72 -7.15 -33.53
C THR A 202 24.07 -8.53 -33.68
N TRP A 203 22.91 -8.70 -33.04
CA TRP A 203 22.13 -9.93 -33.14
C TRP A 203 21.73 -10.28 -34.58
N ARG A 204 21.24 -9.29 -35.36
CA ARG A 204 20.91 -9.49 -36.80
C ARG A 204 22.12 -9.89 -37.63
N LYS A 205 23.30 -9.29 -37.36
CA LYS A 205 24.54 -9.65 -38.05
C LYS A 205 24.97 -11.09 -37.71
N GLN A 206 24.92 -11.46 -36.45
CA GLN A 206 25.27 -12.83 -36.01
C GLN A 206 24.34 -13.86 -36.64
N ARG A 207 23.01 -13.62 -36.58
CA ARG A 207 22.05 -14.54 -37.17
C ARG A 207 22.23 -14.74 -38.68
N LYS A 208 22.49 -13.65 -39.42
CA LYS A 208 22.81 -13.76 -40.86
C LYS A 208 24.09 -14.55 -41.13
N SER A 209 25.10 -14.47 -40.26
CA SER A 209 26.31 -15.24 -40.40
C SER A 209 26.12 -16.73 -40.11
N GLU A 210 25.24 -17.06 -39.17
CA GLU A 210 24.87 -18.44 -38.83
C GLU A 210 24.03 -19.07 -39.96
N GLU A 211 23.04 -18.37 -40.48
CA GLU A 211 22.22 -18.82 -41.60
C GLU A 211 23.08 -19.11 -42.84
N ARG A 212 24.12 -18.31 -43.11
CA ARG A 212 25.06 -18.55 -44.21
C ARG A 212 25.89 -19.80 -43.96
N LYS A 213 26.32 -20.08 -42.72
CA LYS A 213 27.09 -21.28 -42.38
C LYS A 213 26.24 -22.56 -42.51
N ASP A 214 24.98 -22.49 -42.12
CA ASP A 214 24.03 -23.64 -42.24
C ASP A 214 23.66 -23.93 -43.69
N SER A 215 23.49 -22.90 -44.55
CA SER A 215 23.26 -23.10 -45.96
C SER A 215 24.45 -23.73 -46.71
N HIS A 216 25.69 -23.62 -46.19
CA HIS A 216 26.87 -24.28 -46.72
C HIS A 216 27.06 -25.70 -46.18
N ARG A 217 26.36 -26.08 -45.09
CA ARG A 217 26.28 -27.46 -44.63
C ARG A 217 25.18 -28.16 -45.42
N GLY A 218 25.57 -28.86 -46.48
CA GLY A 218 24.64 -29.66 -47.29
C GLY A 218 23.73 -30.57 -46.47
N PRO A 219 22.67 -31.14 -47.07
CA PRO A 219 21.65 -31.91 -46.35
C PRO A 219 22.28 -33.02 -45.54
N ARG A 220 22.04 -33.05 -44.23
CA ARG A 220 22.44 -34.18 -43.36
C ARG A 220 21.92 -35.47 -43.97
N LYS A 221 22.80 -36.31 -44.47
CA LYS A 221 22.42 -37.68 -44.85
C LYS A 221 21.87 -38.37 -43.64
N THR A 222 20.55 -38.50 -43.60
CA THR A 222 19.86 -39.44 -42.70
C THR A 222 20.28 -40.85 -43.05
N ARG A 223 20.92 -41.52 -42.14
CA ARG A 223 21.18 -42.95 -42.18
C ARG A 223 19.93 -43.67 -41.61
#